data_07686dfce6ca2bd4722b8c539f064cf3
#
_entry.id   07686dfce6ca2bd4722b8c539f064cf3
#
_cell.length_a   1.000
_cell.length_b   1.000
_cell.length_c   1.000
_cell.angle_alpha   90.00
_cell.angle_beta   90.00
_cell.angle_gamma   90.00
#
_symmetry.space_group_name_H-M   'P 1'
#
loop_
_entity.id
_entity.type
_entity.pdbx_description
1 polymer ?
#
loop_
_entity_poly.entity_id
_entity_poly.type
_entity_poly.pdbx_seq_one_letter_code
_entity_poly.pdbx_strand_id
1 'polypeptide(L)'
;MDKIGRQIANASFLIGTLLLLLFYFSGNSEGLLLIVFSYFVLIGIVLFNLVFAIILLRKGMSDERENSPFFRALRRMLLNIPIAVLYFFIVLQLADTMRITFVNDIREEAISNIKIVGCENEIIDHLDMGESENVWIDISGDC
;
A
#
# COMPACT_ATOMS: atom_id res chain seq x y z
N MET A 1 -21.96 -21.22 1.37
CA MET A 1 -20.57 -21.02 0.87
C MET A 1 -20.37 -19.64 0.25
N ASP A 2 -21.33 -19.07 -0.47
CA ASP A 2 -21.27 -17.69 -1.01
C ASP A 2 -20.98 -16.63 0.09
N LYS A 3 -21.60 -16.77 1.27
CA LYS A 3 -21.41 -15.83 2.39
C LYS A 3 -19.96 -15.84 2.90
N ILE A 4 -19.35 -17.02 3.03
CA ILE A 4 -17.99 -17.18 3.51
C ILE A 4 -16.98 -16.62 2.48
N GLY A 5 -17.14 -16.96 1.21
CA GLY A 5 -16.26 -16.43 0.14
C GLY A 5 -16.31 -14.91 0.05
N ARG A 6 -17.49 -14.32 0.23
CA ARG A 6 -17.67 -12.87 0.27
C ARG A 6 -17.00 -12.23 1.49
N GLN A 7 -17.09 -12.86 2.65
CA GLN A 7 -16.44 -12.38 3.88
C GLN A 7 -14.92 -12.43 3.74
N ILE A 8 -14.36 -13.51 3.19
CA ILE A 8 -12.93 -13.65 2.94
C ILE A 8 -12.44 -12.57 1.96
N ALA A 9 -13.15 -12.37 0.84
CA ALA A 9 -12.78 -11.35 -0.14
C ALA A 9 -12.78 -9.94 0.47
N ASN A 10 -13.82 -9.59 1.23
CA ASN A 10 -13.91 -8.29 1.88
C ASN A 10 -12.85 -8.11 2.98
N ALA A 11 -12.59 -9.14 3.79
CA ALA A 11 -11.55 -9.10 4.82
C ALA A 11 -10.16 -8.92 4.20
N SER A 12 -9.84 -9.66 3.14
CA SER A 12 -8.58 -9.53 2.42
C SER A 12 -8.39 -8.12 1.85
N PHE A 13 -9.43 -7.53 1.26
CA PHE A 13 -9.42 -6.17 0.76
C PHE A 13 -9.17 -5.15 1.89
N LEU A 14 -9.90 -5.25 3.00
CA LEU A 14 -9.75 -4.33 4.13
C LEU A 14 -8.36 -4.42 4.76
N ILE A 15 -7.83 -5.63 4.95
CA ILE A 15 -6.48 -5.82 5.51
C ILE A 15 -5.43 -5.23 4.56
N GLY A 16 -5.53 -5.51 3.25
CA GLY A 16 -4.61 -4.95 2.26
C GLY A 16 -4.63 -3.41 2.23
N THR A 17 -5.83 -2.82 2.27
CA THR A 17 -5.99 -1.36 2.31
C THR A 17 -5.43 -0.78 3.61
N LEU A 18 -5.68 -1.41 4.75
CA LEU A 18 -5.16 -0.97 6.05
C LEU A 18 -3.62 -1.00 6.05
N LEU A 19 -3.01 -2.06 5.53
CA LEU A 19 -1.55 -2.17 5.43
C LEU A 19 -0.96 -1.09 4.52
N LEU A 20 -1.61 -0.81 3.39
CA LEU A 20 -1.19 0.27 2.49
C LEU A 20 -1.24 1.64 3.19
N LEU A 21 -2.33 1.93 3.92
CA LEU A 21 -2.46 3.17 4.68
C LEU A 21 -1.43 3.26 5.80
N LEU A 22 -1.20 2.18 6.54
CA LEU A 22 -0.16 2.13 7.57
C LEU A 22 1.21 2.41 6.96
N PHE A 23 1.53 1.81 5.82
CA PHE A 23 2.79 2.06 5.13
C PHE A 23 2.92 3.52 4.69
N TYR A 24 1.86 4.09 4.12
CA TYR A 24 1.83 5.49 3.69
C TYR A 24 2.04 6.48 4.86
N PHE A 25 1.39 6.23 6.01
CA PHE A 25 1.44 7.14 7.16
C PHE A 25 2.66 6.94 8.06
N SER A 26 3.24 5.73 8.13
CA SER A 26 4.40 5.47 9.00
C SER A 26 5.68 6.17 8.53
N GLY A 27 5.75 6.58 7.28
CA GLY A 27 6.97 7.15 6.70
C GLY A 27 8.12 6.13 6.70
N ASN A 28 9.29 6.54 6.20
CA ASN A 28 10.45 5.63 6.07
C ASN A 28 11.21 5.37 7.40
N SER A 29 10.82 6.01 8.52
CA SER A 29 11.62 5.97 9.76
C SER A 29 11.56 4.66 10.53
N GLU A 30 10.52 3.84 10.34
CA GLU A 30 10.41 2.51 10.97
C GLU A 30 10.36 1.38 9.92
N GLY A 31 10.83 1.69 8.70
CA GLY A 31 10.41 1.09 7.45
C GLY A 31 10.71 -0.39 7.26
N LEU A 32 11.90 -0.89 7.61
CA LEU A 32 12.33 -2.22 7.16
C LEU A 32 11.46 -3.34 7.76
N LEU A 33 11.20 -3.29 9.06
CA LEU A 33 10.39 -4.30 9.75
C LEU A 33 8.94 -4.27 9.27
N LEU A 34 8.38 -3.08 9.08
CA LEU A 34 7.01 -2.90 8.64
C LEU A 34 6.84 -3.33 7.18
N ILE A 35 7.84 -3.04 6.33
CA ILE A 35 7.89 -3.50 4.95
C ILE A 35 7.94 -5.03 4.90
N VAL A 36 8.89 -5.65 5.61
CA VAL A 36 9.05 -7.11 5.62
C VAL A 36 7.78 -7.78 6.16
N PHE A 37 7.22 -7.28 7.26
CA PHE A 37 5.97 -7.79 7.81
C PHE A 37 4.81 -7.69 6.82
N SER A 38 4.67 -6.54 6.16
CA SER A 38 3.62 -6.31 5.15
C SER A 38 3.74 -7.27 3.96
N TYR A 39 4.96 -7.56 3.50
CA TYR A 39 5.20 -8.57 2.47
C TYR A 39 4.74 -9.96 2.89
N PHE A 40 5.09 -10.39 4.10
CA PHE A 40 4.65 -11.71 4.60
C PHE A 40 3.13 -11.80 4.70
N VAL A 41 2.47 -10.76 5.19
CA VAL A 41 1.00 -10.71 5.28
C VAL A 41 0.36 -10.72 3.89
N LEU A 42 0.88 -9.94 2.93
CA LEU A 42 0.38 -9.93 1.55
C LEU A 42 0.53 -11.30 0.89
N ILE A 43 1.71 -11.92 0.99
CA ILE A 43 1.93 -13.28 0.46
C ILE A 43 0.96 -14.27 1.12
N GLY A 44 0.79 -14.21 2.42
CA GLY A 44 -0.17 -15.05 3.15
C GLY A 44 -1.61 -14.88 2.65
N ILE A 45 -2.06 -13.64 2.44
CA ILE A 45 -3.38 -13.34 1.90
C ILE A 45 -3.54 -13.90 0.48
N VAL A 46 -2.54 -13.71 -0.39
CA VAL A 46 -2.58 -14.22 -1.78
C VAL A 46 -2.65 -15.75 -1.79
N LEU A 47 -1.79 -16.43 -1.01
CA LEU A 47 -1.80 -17.89 -0.92
C LEU A 47 -3.12 -18.41 -0.37
N PHE A 48 -3.65 -17.80 0.69
CA PHE A 48 -4.93 -18.18 1.27
C PHE A 48 -6.08 -18.03 0.28
N ASN A 49 -6.14 -16.90 -0.44
CA ASN A 49 -7.14 -16.68 -1.48
C ASN A 49 -7.01 -17.69 -2.63
N LEU A 50 -5.77 -18.03 -3.04
CA LEU A 50 -5.51 -19.00 -4.09
C LEU A 50 -5.99 -20.40 -3.68
N VAL A 51 -5.62 -20.88 -2.49
CA VAL A 51 -6.05 -22.17 -1.96
C VAL A 51 -7.57 -22.23 -1.87
N PHE A 52 -8.19 -21.18 -1.35
CA PHE A 52 -9.64 -21.13 -1.24
C PHE A 52 -10.32 -21.10 -2.62
N ALA A 53 -9.77 -20.37 -3.59
CA ALA A 53 -10.24 -20.37 -4.97
C ALA A 53 -10.16 -21.76 -5.61
N ILE A 54 -9.07 -22.50 -5.39
CA ILE A 54 -8.93 -23.88 -5.87
C ILE A 54 -9.99 -24.81 -5.25
N ILE A 55 -10.23 -24.70 -3.94
CA ILE A 55 -11.27 -25.47 -3.26
C ILE A 55 -12.64 -25.13 -3.84
N LEU A 56 -12.88 -23.86 -4.08
CA LEU A 56 -14.11 -23.40 -4.69
C LEU A 56 -14.22 -23.93 -6.14
N LEU A 57 -13.21 -23.89 -6.96
CA LEU A 57 -13.22 -24.42 -8.32
C LEU A 57 -13.53 -25.94 -8.34
N ARG A 58 -12.87 -26.71 -7.48
CA ARG A 58 -13.13 -28.16 -7.39
C ARG A 58 -14.57 -28.49 -7.03
N LYS A 59 -15.18 -27.71 -6.13
CA LYS A 59 -16.59 -27.89 -5.76
C LYS A 59 -17.57 -27.40 -6.83
N GLY A 60 -17.20 -26.36 -7.59
CA GLY A 60 -18.06 -25.78 -8.63
C GLY A 60 -18.08 -26.60 -9.92
N MET A 61 -17.01 -27.32 -10.22
CA MET A 61 -17.00 -28.24 -11.35
C MET A 61 -18.00 -29.41 -11.20
N SER A 62 -18.51 -29.61 -9.97
CA SER A 62 -19.57 -30.58 -9.67
C SER A 62 -20.99 -30.00 -9.80
N ASP A 63 -21.13 -28.69 -10.01
CA ASP A 63 -22.44 -28.01 -10.05
C ASP A 63 -22.59 -27.31 -11.41
N GLU A 64 -23.35 -27.93 -12.33
CA GLU A 64 -23.49 -27.48 -13.72
C GLU A 64 -24.23 -26.14 -13.92
N ARG A 65 -24.55 -25.42 -12.86
CA ARG A 65 -25.28 -24.15 -12.93
C ARG A 65 -24.32 -22.94 -13.00
N GLU A 66 -24.26 -22.32 -14.16
CA GLU A 66 -23.45 -21.12 -14.45
C GLU A 66 -23.69 -19.91 -13.53
N ASN A 67 -24.84 -19.84 -12.88
CA ASN A 67 -25.24 -18.81 -11.93
C ASN A 67 -25.21 -19.26 -10.46
N SER A 68 -24.45 -20.31 -10.15
CA SER A 68 -24.37 -20.78 -8.76
C SER A 68 -23.76 -19.69 -7.85
N PRO A 69 -24.18 -19.63 -6.56
CA PRO A 69 -23.60 -18.71 -5.58
C PRO A 69 -22.09 -18.82 -5.45
N PHE A 70 -21.56 -19.91 -5.90
CA PHE A 70 -20.17 -20.28 -6.02
C PHE A 70 -19.38 -19.46 -7.05
N PHE A 71 -19.85 -19.31 -8.29
CA PHE A 71 -19.21 -18.49 -9.30
C PHE A 71 -19.21 -17.00 -8.92
N ARG A 72 -20.22 -16.53 -8.21
CA ARG A 72 -20.24 -15.15 -7.67
C ARG A 72 -19.16 -14.90 -6.63
N ALA A 73 -18.92 -15.87 -5.73
CA ALA A 73 -17.85 -15.79 -4.75
C ALA A 73 -16.49 -15.81 -5.43
N LEU A 74 -16.28 -16.73 -6.36
CA LEU A 74 -15.04 -16.85 -7.13
C LEU A 74 -14.73 -15.56 -7.90
N ARG A 75 -15.71 -14.99 -8.62
CA ARG A 75 -15.52 -13.73 -9.36
C ARG A 75 -15.09 -12.57 -8.46
N ARG A 76 -15.64 -12.46 -7.25
CA ARG A 76 -15.22 -11.45 -6.27
C ARG A 76 -13.81 -11.67 -5.76
N MET A 77 -13.40 -12.90 -5.52
CA MET A 77 -12.04 -13.22 -5.11
C MET A 77 -11.04 -12.92 -6.22
N LEU A 78 -11.39 -13.20 -7.48
CA LEU A 78 -10.56 -12.86 -8.63
C LEU A 78 -10.40 -11.34 -8.80
N LEU A 79 -11.37 -10.53 -8.41
CA LEU A 79 -11.26 -9.06 -8.41
C LEU A 79 -10.21 -8.54 -7.41
N ASN A 80 -9.88 -9.28 -6.36
CA ASN A 80 -8.83 -8.90 -5.43
C ASN A 80 -7.42 -9.01 -6.04
N ILE A 81 -7.23 -9.82 -7.08
CA ILE A 81 -5.92 -9.97 -7.74
C ILE A 81 -5.46 -8.65 -8.39
N PRO A 82 -6.23 -8.00 -9.29
CA PRO A 82 -5.81 -6.74 -9.86
C PRO A 82 -5.63 -5.63 -8.79
N ILE A 83 -6.43 -5.65 -7.73
CA ILE A 83 -6.28 -4.71 -6.61
C ILE A 83 -4.96 -4.96 -5.87
N ALA A 84 -4.61 -6.21 -5.59
CA ALA A 84 -3.34 -6.56 -4.96
C ALA A 84 -2.13 -6.17 -5.84
N VAL A 85 -2.24 -6.35 -7.15
CA VAL A 85 -1.21 -5.91 -8.11
C VAL A 85 -1.08 -4.39 -8.09
N LEU A 86 -2.19 -3.66 -8.07
CA LEU A 86 -2.18 -2.19 -7.95
C LEU A 86 -1.50 -1.75 -6.65
N TYR A 87 -1.84 -2.35 -5.52
CA TYR A 87 -1.22 -2.04 -4.23
C TYR A 87 0.29 -2.33 -4.24
N PHE A 88 0.70 -3.42 -4.88
CA PHE A 88 2.11 -3.76 -5.03
C PHE A 88 2.87 -2.65 -5.77
N PHE A 89 2.35 -2.15 -6.89
CA PHE A 89 2.97 -1.05 -7.63
C PHE A 89 3.01 0.25 -6.83
N ILE A 90 1.94 0.58 -6.08
CA ILE A 90 1.91 1.76 -5.21
C ILE A 90 3.00 1.64 -4.13
N VAL A 91 3.13 0.47 -3.50
CA VAL A 91 4.15 0.24 -2.46
C VAL A 91 5.56 0.33 -3.04
N LEU A 92 5.80 -0.21 -4.23
CA LEU A 92 7.10 -0.05 -4.91
C LEU A 92 7.42 1.43 -5.14
N GLN A 93 6.46 2.19 -5.66
CA GLN A 93 6.65 3.61 -5.92
C GLN A 93 6.89 4.41 -4.63
N LEU A 94 6.20 4.08 -3.54
CA LEU A 94 6.43 4.68 -2.23
C LEU A 94 7.78 4.27 -1.62
N ALA A 95 8.27 3.06 -1.91
CA ALA A 95 9.58 2.60 -1.44
C ALA A 95 10.74 3.32 -2.14
N ASP A 96 10.53 3.77 -3.37
CA ASP A 96 11.51 4.52 -4.16
C ASP A 96 11.49 6.03 -3.83
N THR A 97 10.64 6.46 -2.90
CA THR A 97 10.55 7.86 -2.47
C THR A 97 10.90 8.01 -1.00
N MET A 98 11.61 9.08 -0.66
CA MET A 98 11.94 9.45 0.71
C MET A 98 11.15 10.71 1.10
N ARG A 99 10.43 10.65 2.22
CA ARG A 99 9.73 11.81 2.77
C ARG A 99 10.60 12.47 3.83
N ILE A 100 10.98 13.71 3.60
CA ILE A 100 11.73 14.53 4.56
C ILE A 100 10.80 15.62 5.07
N THR A 101 10.72 15.77 6.39
CA THR A 101 9.98 16.85 7.03
C THR A 101 10.96 17.92 7.46
N PHE A 102 10.84 19.11 6.91
CA PHE A 102 11.58 20.29 7.32
C PHE A 102 10.75 21.03 8.35
N VAL A 103 11.36 21.40 9.47
CA VAL A 103 10.69 22.14 10.55
C VAL A 103 11.51 23.39 10.81
N ASN A 104 10.88 24.57 10.76
CA ASN A 104 11.52 25.79 11.20
C ASN A 104 11.39 25.91 12.73
N ASP A 105 12.44 25.53 13.45
CA ASP A 105 12.48 25.65 14.93
C ASP A 105 13.13 26.98 15.40
N ILE A 106 13.39 27.90 14.47
CA ILE A 106 13.90 29.24 14.79
C ILE A 106 12.73 30.09 15.29
N ARG A 107 12.88 30.62 16.50
CA ARG A 107 11.79 31.35 17.18
C ARG A 107 11.60 32.80 16.76
N GLU A 108 12.46 33.34 15.94
CA GLU A 108 12.52 34.77 15.65
C GLU A 108 12.40 35.12 14.17
N GLU A 109 12.60 34.15 13.25
CA GLU A 109 12.61 34.46 11.83
C GLU A 109 11.99 33.34 10.98
N ALA A 110 11.34 33.74 9.89
CA ALA A 110 10.96 32.83 8.82
C ALA A 110 12.17 32.49 7.94
N ILE A 111 12.27 31.28 7.47
CA ILE A 111 13.34 30.83 6.58
C ILE A 111 12.81 30.86 5.14
N SER A 112 13.58 31.41 4.21
CA SER A 112 13.21 31.48 2.80
C SER A 112 14.28 30.88 1.92
N ASN A 113 13.89 30.37 0.73
CA ASN A 113 14.77 29.82 -0.27
C ASN A 113 15.64 28.65 0.23
N ILE A 114 15.02 27.72 0.96
CA ILE A 114 15.70 26.50 1.39
C ILE A 114 15.90 25.63 0.16
N LYS A 115 17.14 25.45 -0.26
CA LYS A 115 17.47 24.62 -1.40
C LYS A 115 17.92 23.24 -0.94
N ILE A 116 17.17 22.22 -1.35
CA ILE A 116 17.52 20.83 -1.15
C ILE A 116 18.30 20.39 -2.38
N VAL A 117 19.51 19.90 -2.16
CA VAL A 117 20.40 19.46 -3.25
C VAL A 117 20.79 18.02 -3.00
N GLY A 118 20.59 17.16 -3.98
CA GLY A 118 20.90 15.73 -3.87
C GLY A 118 20.32 14.99 -5.07
N CYS A 119 19.56 13.94 -4.78
CA CYS A 119 18.90 13.12 -5.81
C CYS A 119 17.92 13.93 -6.65
N GLU A 120 17.26 14.88 -6.04
CA GLU A 120 16.35 15.83 -6.67
C GLU A 120 16.68 17.24 -6.16
N ASN A 121 16.42 18.25 -7.01
CA ASN A 121 16.62 19.65 -6.62
C ASN A 121 15.25 20.24 -6.33
N GLU A 122 14.92 20.37 -5.04
CA GLU A 122 13.70 20.97 -4.57
C GLU A 122 13.98 22.29 -3.85
N ILE A 123 13.04 23.23 -3.92
CA ILE A 123 13.15 24.53 -3.27
C ILE A 123 11.91 24.73 -2.42
N ILE A 124 12.10 24.96 -1.13
CA ILE A 124 11.07 25.46 -0.23
C ILE A 124 11.17 26.97 -0.22
N ASP A 125 10.16 27.65 -0.77
CA ASP A 125 10.19 29.10 -0.97
C ASP A 125 10.14 29.84 0.37
N HIS A 126 9.35 29.36 1.31
CA HIS A 126 9.12 30.03 2.59
C HIS A 126 8.65 29.03 3.66
N LEU A 127 9.16 29.17 4.86
CA LEU A 127 8.77 28.38 6.02
C LEU A 127 8.66 29.30 7.25
N ASP A 128 7.43 29.53 7.69
CA ASP A 128 7.15 30.37 8.86
C ASP A 128 7.66 29.77 10.17
N MET A 129 7.68 30.57 11.24
CA MET A 129 8.08 30.10 12.57
C MET A 129 7.20 28.92 13.03
N GLY A 130 7.84 27.81 13.39
CA GLY A 130 7.16 26.60 13.86
C GLY A 130 6.40 25.84 12.76
N GLU A 131 6.49 26.31 11.52
CA GLU A 131 5.91 25.63 10.38
C GLU A 131 6.73 24.40 9.98
N SER A 132 6.05 23.43 9.42
CA SER A 132 6.69 22.22 8.87
C SER A 132 6.19 21.93 7.46
N GLU A 133 7.11 21.60 6.57
CA GLU A 133 6.82 21.21 5.21
C GLU A 133 7.37 19.81 4.91
N ASN A 134 6.58 19.01 4.21
CA ASN A 134 6.97 17.65 3.80
C ASN A 134 7.35 17.65 2.34
N VAL A 135 8.58 17.27 2.05
CA VAL A 135 9.10 17.13 0.69
C VAL A 135 9.29 15.65 0.40
N TRP A 136 8.84 15.22 -0.77
CA TRP A 136 9.03 13.86 -1.28
C TRP A 136 10.16 13.88 -2.29
N ILE A 137 11.19 13.08 -2.04
CA ILE A 137 12.37 13.00 -2.88
C ILE A 137 12.42 11.61 -3.52
N ASP A 138 12.54 11.56 -4.84
CA ASP A 138 12.77 10.31 -5.57
C ASP A 138 14.22 9.84 -5.32
N ILE A 139 14.37 8.64 -4.77
CA ILE A 139 15.65 8.01 -4.47
C ILE A 139 15.93 6.79 -5.35
N SER A 140 15.15 6.60 -6.43
CA SER A 140 15.27 5.46 -7.34
C SER A 140 16.56 5.50 -8.19
N GLY A 141 17.22 6.65 -8.25
CA GLY A 141 18.49 6.84 -8.94
C GLY A 141 19.72 6.61 -8.07
N ASP A 142 20.88 6.56 -8.72
CA ASP A 142 22.18 6.53 -8.02
C ASP A 142 22.44 7.93 -7.40
N CYS A 143 21.95 8.14 -6.21
CA CYS A 143 22.31 9.30 -5.40
C CYS A 143 23.54 8.99 -4.53
#